data_6d8f844c8f91acdbb7ef31e46ed9d3c2
#
_entry.id   6d8f844c8f91acdbb7ef31e46ed9d3c2
#
_cell.length_a   1.000
_cell.length_b   1.000
_cell.length_c   1.000
_cell.angle_alpha   90.00
_cell.angle_beta   90.00
_cell.angle_gamma   90.00
#
_symmetry.space_group_name_H-M   'P 1'
#
loop_
_entity.id
_entity.type
_entity.pdbx_description
1 polymer ?
#
loop_
_entity_poly.entity_id
_entity_poly.type
_entity_poly.pdbx_seq_one_letter_code
_entity_poly.pdbx_strand_id
1 'polypeptide(L)'
;MTAQAIAKPVKYAQLEWRNEAGERFDQFREDCLAYLREEGTLFTGQAMEPSEGGKVALEGNFHEGRPHGEELWYFENGNKNSLVTYRHGVRHGPHLVWHENGQLQIDVCYSHGKRDGRHSVFYENGQKRSQAEFVND
;
A
#
# COMPACT_ATOMS: atom_id res chain seq x y z
N MET A 1 -19.55 19.77 -17.13
CA MET A 1 -18.49 19.00 -16.47
C MET A 1 -18.20 17.77 -17.29
N THR A 2 -17.03 17.71 -17.89
CA THR A 2 -16.54 16.47 -18.48
C THR A 2 -16.06 15.57 -17.35
N ALA A 3 -16.65 14.37 -17.23
CA ALA A 3 -16.11 13.35 -16.35
C ALA A 3 -14.66 13.06 -16.77
N GLN A 4 -13.71 13.23 -15.88
CA GLN A 4 -12.35 12.78 -16.12
C GLN A 4 -12.39 11.26 -16.32
N ALA A 5 -11.88 10.78 -17.43
CA ALA A 5 -11.68 9.36 -17.64
C ALA A 5 -10.74 8.85 -16.53
N ILE A 6 -11.20 7.82 -15.77
CA ILE A 6 -10.35 7.15 -14.80
C ILE A 6 -9.20 6.51 -15.59
N ALA A 7 -7.98 6.97 -15.33
CA ALA A 7 -6.79 6.40 -15.96
C ALA A 7 -6.70 4.91 -15.59
N LYS A 8 -6.39 4.06 -16.59
CA LYS A 8 -6.17 2.63 -16.33
C LYS A 8 -4.95 2.44 -15.42
N PRO A 9 -5.01 1.48 -14.48
CA PRO A 9 -3.84 1.14 -13.68
C PRO A 9 -2.65 0.73 -14.54
N VAL A 10 -1.45 1.15 -14.13
CA VAL A 10 -0.20 0.68 -14.73
C VAL A 10 0.31 -0.56 -14.00
N LYS A 11 1.20 -1.33 -14.62
CA LYS A 11 1.92 -2.41 -13.92
C LYS A 11 3.09 -1.82 -13.13
N TYR A 12 3.39 -2.38 -11.96
CA TYR A 12 4.58 -1.98 -11.19
C TYR A 12 5.88 -2.09 -12.01
N ALA A 13 5.98 -3.05 -12.92
CA ALA A 13 7.11 -3.18 -13.84
C ALA A 13 7.31 -1.96 -14.78
N GLN A 14 6.30 -1.12 -14.95
CA GLN A 14 6.37 0.12 -15.73
C GLN A 14 6.88 1.31 -14.89
N LEU A 15 7.08 1.12 -13.59
CA LEU A 15 7.63 2.11 -12.67
C LEU A 15 9.13 1.90 -12.48
N GLU A 16 9.83 2.98 -12.21
CA GLU A 16 11.18 3.00 -11.66
C GLU A 16 11.22 3.94 -10.46
N TRP A 17 12.08 3.68 -9.52
CA TRP A 17 12.27 4.53 -8.34
C TRP A 17 13.56 5.31 -8.48
N ARG A 18 13.52 6.61 -8.20
CA ARG A 18 14.69 7.51 -8.23
C ARG A 18 14.82 8.24 -6.90
N ASN A 19 16.04 8.26 -6.36
CA ASN A 19 16.35 9.10 -5.20
C ASN A 19 16.66 10.55 -5.61
N GLU A 20 16.94 11.40 -4.65
CA GLU A 20 17.28 12.82 -4.91
C GLU A 20 18.53 13.00 -5.80
N ALA A 21 19.47 12.04 -5.76
CA ALA A 21 20.65 12.04 -6.63
C ALA A 21 20.35 11.59 -8.07
N GLY A 22 19.11 11.14 -8.35
CA GLY A 22 18.68 10.64 -9.66
C GLY A 22 19.10 9.19 -9.94
N GLU A 23 19.62 8.48 -8.94
CA GLU A 23 19.92 7.05 -9.05
C GLU A 23 18.62 6.25 -9.20
N ARG A 24 18.64 5.27 -10.11
CA ARG A 24 17.47 4.46 -10.48
C ARG A 24 17.49 3.10 -9.79
N PHE A 25 16.31 2.67 -9.35
CA PHE A 25 16.10 1.38 -8.70
C PHE A 25 14.87 0.69 -9.33
N ASP A 26 14.91 -0.62 -9.43
CA ASP A 26 13.79 -1.42 -9.94
C ASP A 26 12.78 -1.80 -8.85
N GLN A 27 13.08 -1.48 -7.59
CA GLN A 27 12.24 -1.77 -6.44
C GLN A 27 11.99 -0.53 -5.61
N PHE A 28 10.86 -0.51 -4.92
CA PHE A 28 10.51 0.57 -3.99
C PHE A 28 11.57 0.75 -2.89
N ARG A 29 11.88 2.01 -2.61
CA ARG A 29 12.71 2.45 -1.48
C ARG A 29 12.06 3.68 -0.87
N GLU A 30 12.11 3.81 0.47
CA GLU A 30 11.47 4.91 1.20
C GLU A 30 12.01 6.30 0.81
N ASP A 31 13.28 6.35 0.39
CA ASP A 31 13.98 7.57 -0.06
C ASP A 31 13.75 7.91 -1.54
N CYS A 32 12.93 7.14 -2.25
CA CYS A 32 12.73 7.27 -3.69
C CYS A 32 11.32 7.72 -4.06
N LEU A 33 11.21 8.37 -5.22
CA LEU A 33 9.95 8.68 -5.88
C LEU A 33 9.73 7.73 -7.07
N ALA A 34 8.48 7.35 -7.30
CA ALA A 34 8.07 6.54 -8.45
C ALA A 34 7.93 7.40 -9.71
N TYR A 35 8.52 6.94 -10.79
CA TYR A 35 8.46 7.53 -12.13
C TYR A 35 7.91 6.52 -13.14
N LEU A 36 7.18 6.98 -14.13
CA LEU A 36 6.88 6.17 -15.32
C LEU A 36 8.17 5.96 -16.11
N ARG A 37 8.59 4.70 -16.24
CA ARG A 37 9.87 4.30 -16.84
C ARG A 37 10.07 4.84 -18.25
N GLU A 38 9.03 4.75 -19.09
CA GLU A 38 9.09 5.18 -20.48
C GLU A 38 9.09 6.70 -20.65
N GLU A 39 8.34 7.39 -19.80
CA GLU A 39 8.16 8.84 -19.90
C GLU A 39 9.15 9.62 -19.04
N GLY A 40 9.71 9.00 -18.00
CA GLY A 40 10.59 9.68 -17.04
C GLY A 40 9.88 10.71 -16.18
N THR A 41 8.55 10.69 -16.12
CA THR A 41 7.72 11.62 -15.34
C THR A 41 7.32 11.03 -14.00
N LEU A 42 7.12 11.87 -12.99
CA LEU A 42 6.56 11.46 -11.69
C LEU A 42 5.21 10.78 -11.87
N PHE A 43 5.04 9.63 -11.24
CA PHE A 43 3.83 8.85 -11.37
C PHE A 43 2.75 9.33 -10.41
N THR A 44 1.57 9.58 -10.97
CA THR A 44 0.30 9.77 -10.22
C THR A 44 -0.73 8.81 -10.80
N GLY A 45 -1.33 7.97 -9.96
CA GLY A 45 -2.33 7.00 -10.38
C GLY A 45 -2.26 5.71 -9.60
N GLN A 46 -2.89 4.67 -10.12
CA GLN A 46 -2.92 3.33 -9.55
C GLN A 46 -1.92 2.42 -10.28
N ALA A 47 -1.16 1.65 -9.52
CA ALA A 47 -0.30 0.59 -10.02
C ALA A 47 -0.77 -0.76 -9.52
N MET A 48 -0.59 -1.81 -10.32
CA MET A 48 -0.99 -3.17 -10.01
C MET A 48 0.14 -4.15 -10.34
N GLU A 49 0.32 -5.15 -9.47
CA GLU A 49 1.18 -6.30 -9.74
C GLU A 49 0.32 -7.55 -9.87
N PRO A 50 0.39 -8.26 -11.00
CA PRO A 50 -0.30 -9.54 -11.14
C PRO A 50 0.44 -10.65 -10.40
N SER A 51 -0.31 -11.63 -9.87
CA SER A 51 0.23 -12.90 -9.41
C SER A 51 0.52 -13.84 -10.61
N GLU A 52 1.26 -14.92 -10.37
CA GLU A 52 1.54 -15.95 -11.38
C GLU A 52 0.25 -16.56 -11.99
N GLY A 53 -0.85 -16.61 -11.23
CA GLY A 53 -2.15 -17.07 -11.70
C GLY A 53 -2.98 -16.03 -12.45
N GLY A 54 -2.44 -14.85 -12.74
CA GLY A 54 -3.12 -13.75 -13.44
C GLY A 54 -4.11 -12.96 -12.59
N LYS A 55 -4.22 -13.25 -11.30
CA LYS A 55 -4.96 -12.44 -10.32
C LYS A 55 -4.10 -11.24 -9.89
N VAL A 56 -4.71 -10.26 -9.24
CA VAL A 56 -3.97 -9.15 -8.65
C VAL A 56 -3.28 -9.62 -7.36
N ALA A 57 -1.98 -9.37 -7.23
CA ALA A 57 -1.21 -9.63 -6.02
C ALA A 57 -1.04 -8.37 -5.17
N LEU A 58 -0.95 -7.20 -5.81
CA LEU A 58 -0.72 -5.91 -5.18
C LEU A 58 -1.42 -4.80 -5.96
N GLU A 59 -2.06 -3.90 -5.25
CA GLU A 59 -2.58 -2.63 -5.77
C GLU A 59 -2.03 -1.49 -4.91
N GLY A 60 -1.54 -0.43 -5.55
CA GLY A 60 -1.06 0.76 -4.86
C GLY A 60 -1.51 2.03 -5.54
N ASN A 61 -1.70 3.08 -4.76
CA ASN A 61 -2.04 4.41 -5.24
C ASN A 61 -0.88 5.37 -4.99
N PHE A 62 -0.62 6.22 -5.96
CA PHE A 62 0.49 7.17 -5.95
C PHE A 62 0.01 8.58 -6.31
N HIS A 63 0.64 9.57 -5.70
CA HIS A 63 0.49 10.98 -6.05
C HIS A 63 1.89 11.62 -6.10
N GLU A 64 2.23 12.17 -7.26
CA GLU A 64 3.54 12.79 -7.52
C GLU A 64 4.72 11.91 -7.06
N GLY A 65 4.68 10.62 -7.43
CA GLY A 65 5.71 9.63 -7.15
C GLY A 65 5.71 9.06 -5.73
N ARG A 66 4.83 9.51 -4.85
CA ARG A 66 4.74 9.02 -3.46
C ARG A 66 3.51 8.13 -3.27
N PRO A 67 3.59 7.05 -2.49
CA PRO A 67 2.41 6.33 -2.06
C PRO A 67 1.40 7.29 -1.40
N HIS A 68 0.16 7.26 -1.86
CA HIS A 68 -0.91 8.13 -1.35
C HIS A 68 -2.26 7.45 -1.50
N GLY A 69 -2.95 7.18 -0.41
CA GLY A 69 -4.14 6.36 -0.37
C GLY A 69 -3.84 4.93 0.06
N GLU A 70 -4.65 4.00 -0.36
CA GLU A 70 -4.56 2.61 0.04
C GLU A 70 -3.58 1.81 -0.82
N GLU A 71 -2.81 0.93 -0.15
CA GLU A 71 -2.03 -0.14 -0.75
C GLU A 71 -2.58 -1.46 -0.25
N LEU A 72 -2.97 -2.35 -1.17
CA LEU A 72 -3.62 -3.62 -0.89
C LEU A 72 -2.77 -4.77 -1.42
N TRP A 73 -2.46 -5.71 -0.54
CA TRP A 73 -1.84 -6.98 -0.87
C TRP A 73 -2.87 -8.10 -0.79
N TYR A 74 -2.75 -9.10 -1.65
CA TYR A 74 -3.64 -10.24 -1.72
C TYR A 74 -2.89 -11.55 -1.55
N PHE A 75 -3.55 -12.54 -0.96
CA PHE A 75 -3.10 -13.92 -0.97
C PHE A 75 -3.34 -14.55 -2.35
N GLU A 76 -2.69 -15.67 -2.65
CA GLU A 76 -2.90 -16.42 -3.90
C GLU A 76 -4.36 -16.88 -4.08
N ASN A 77 -5.07 -17.14 -2.98
CA ASN A 77 -6.50 -17.48 -3.01
C ASN A 77 -7.41 -16.30 -3.39
N GLY A 78 -6.86 -15.08 -3.52
CA GLY A 78 -7.58 -13.85 -3.83
C GLY A 78 -8.15 -13.10 -2.63
N ASN A 79 -8.01 -13.63 -1.42
CA ASN A 79 -8.39 -12.91 -0.20
C ASN A 79 -7.37 -11.79 0.10
N LYS A 80 -7.83 -10.73 0.75
CA LYS A 80 -6.95 -9.66 1.21
C LYS A 80 -5.94 -10.19 2.23
N ASN A 81 -4.68 -9.81 2.05
CA ASN A 81 -3.59 -10.10 2.96
C ASN A 81 -3.33 -8.91 3.89
N SER A 82 -3.08 -7.73 3.32
CA SER A 82 -2.88 -6.52 4.10
C SER A 82 -3.36 -5.27 3.36
N LEU A 83 -3.75 -4.27 4.14
CA LEU A 83 -4.05 -2.93 3.69
C LEU A 83 -3.20 -1.96 4.48
N VAL A 84 -2.49 -1.08 3.81
CA VAL A 84 -1.76 0.05 4.40
C VAL A 84 -2.28 1.34 3.80
N THR A 85 -2.53 2.34 4.64
CA THR A 85 -2.95 3.65 4.16
C THR A 85 -1.79 4.64 4.28
N TYR A 86 -1.54 5.37 3.20
CA TYR A 86 -0.50 6.37 3.09
C TYR A 86 -1.05 7.77 2.83
N ARG A 87 -0.35 8.76 3.34
CA ARG A 87 -0.52 10.17 3.00
C ARG A 87 0.83 10.75 2.66
N HIS A 88 1.03 11.15 1.38
CA HIS A 88 2.30 11.70 0.88
C HIS A 88 3.54 10.86 1.25
N GLY A 89 3.44 9.54 1.07
CA GLY A 89 4.53 8.60 1.34
C GLY A 89 4.67 8.16 2.79
N VAL A 90 3.87 8.70 3.70
CA VAL A 90 3.93 8.39 5.14
C VAL A 90 2.69 7.59 5.55
N ARG A 91 2.85 6.55 6.36
CA ARG A 91 1.70 5.80 6.90
C ARG A 91 0.80 6.73 7.71
N HIS A 92 -0.48 6.77 7.33
CA HIS A 92 -1.48 7.61 7.98
C HIS A 92 -2.86 7.03 7.79
N GLY A 93 -3.48 6.55 8.85
CA GLY A 93 -4.76 5.86 8.84
C GLY A 93 -4.63 4.36 9.14
N PRO A 94 -5.61 3.56 8.75
CA PRO A 94 -5.65 2.13 9.04
C PRO A 94 -4.50 1.34 8.40
N HIS A 95 -3.96 0.40 9.16
CA HIS A 95 -3.14 -0.69 8.67
C HIS A 95 -3.77 -1.99 9.18
N LEU A 96 -4.31 -2.76 8.26
CA LEU A 96 -5.04 -4.00 8.52
C LEU A 96 -4.26 -5.18 7.94
N VAL A 97 -4.25 -6.30 8.65
CA VAL A 97 -3.71 -7.57 8.18
C VAL A 97 -4.75 -8.65 8.41
N TRP A 98 -4.93 -9.54 7.46
CA TRP A 98 -5.86 -10.66 7.53
C TRP A 98 -5.14 -12.00 7.52
N HIS A 99 -5.75 -12.98 8.14
CA HIS A 99 -5.41 -14.39 7.96
C HIS A 99 -5.87 -14.87 6.58
N GLU A 100 -5.28 -15.94 6.05
CA GLU A 100 -5.69 -16.53 4.76
C GLU A 100 -7.18 -16.90 4.69
N ASN A 101 -7.79 -17.24 5.84
CA ASN A 101 -9.21 -17.56 5.94
C ASN A 101 -10.13 -16.31 5.84
N GLY A 102 -9.58 -15.12 5.68
CA GLY A 102 -10.33 -13.86 5.57
C GLY A 102 -10.65 -13.17 6.91
N GLN A 103 -10.33 -13.80 8.04
CA GLN A 103 -10.51 -13.18 9.36
C GLN A 103 -9.44 -12.13 9.61
N LEU A 104 -9.81 -11.02 10.25
CA LEU A 104 -8.87 -9.96 10.63
C LEU A 104 -7.83 -10.51 11.62
N GLN A 105 -6.56 -10.24 11.38
CA GLN A 105 -5.44 -10.62 12.25
C GLN A 105 -4.91 -9.44 13.04
N ILE A 106 -4.69 -8.30 12.37
CA ILE A 106 -4.15 -7.08 12.99
C ILE A 106 -4.99 -5.89 12.55
N ASP A 107 -5.33 -5.03 13.51
CA ASP A 107 -5.94 -3.73 13.29
C ASP A 107 -5.14 -2.70 14.08
N VAL A 108 -4.42 -1.84 13.36
CA VAL A 108 -3.62 -0.77 13.95
C VAL A 108 -3.81 0.52 13.15
N CYS A 109 -3.81 1.65 13.83
CA CYS A 109 -3.88 2.96 13.20
C CYS A 109 -2.55 3.69 13.29
N TYR A 110 -2.21 4.41 12.24
CA TYR A 110 -1.03 5.27 12.16
C TYR A 110 -1.42 6.73 12.00
N SER A 111 -0.65 7.61 12.62
CA SER A 111 -0.70 9.05 12.43
C SER A 111 0.72 9.55 12.19
N HIS A 112 0.96 10.18 11.04
CA HIS A 112 2.28 10.74 10.67
C HIS A 112 3.44 9.74 10.81
N GLY A 113 3.21 8.47 10.43
CA GLY A 113 4.20 7.40 10.44
C GLY A 113 4.36 6.67 11.77
N LYS A 114 3.68 7.12 12.82
CA LYS A 114 3.73 6.53 14.16
C LYS A 114 2.42 5.83 14.50
N ARG A 115 2.47 4.76 15.29
CA ARG A 115 1.26 4.13 15.79
C ARG A 115 0.51 5.09 16.71
N ASP A 116 -0.77 5.25 16.47
CA ASP A 116 -1.61 6.15 17.26
C ASP A 116 -3.01 5.55 17.41
N GLY A 117 -3.46 5.40 18.64
CA GLY A 117 -4.73 4.76 18.97
C GLY A 117 -4.63 3.26 19.22
N ARG A 118 -5.71 2.57 18.94
CA ARG A 118 -5.86 1.15 19.26
C ARG A 118 -5.06 0.25 18.32
N HIS A 119 -4.39 -0.74 18.92
CA HIS A 119 -3.77 -1.86 18.21
C HIS A 119 -4.39 -3.16 18.73
N SER A 120 -5.05 -3.89 17.90
CA SER A 120 -5.71 -5.15 18.23
C SER A 120 -5.12 -6.30 17.40
N VAL A 121 -4.98 -7.48 18.03
CA VAL A 121 -4.54 -8.71 17.38
C VAL A 121 -5.59 -9.79 17.63
N PHE A 122 -5.90 -10.58 16.61
CA PHE A 122 -6.93 -11.60 16.64
C PHE A 122 -6.37 -12.96 16.20
N TYR A 123 -6.93 -14.02 16.73
CA TYR A 123 -6.69 -15.39 16.26
C TYR A 123 -7.44 -15.68 14.96
N GLU A 124 -7.08 -16.76 14.28
CA GLU A 124 -7.76 -17.23 13.06
C GLU A 124 -9.26 -17.52 13.24
N ASN A 125 -9.68 -17.83 14.45
CA ASN A 125 -11.10 -18.03 14.79
C ASN A 125 -11.85 -16.70 15.03
N GLY A 126 -11.21 -15.55 14.88
CA GLY A 126 -11.79 -14.22 15.09
C GLY A 126 -11.79 -13.72 16.53
N GLN A 127 -11.36 -14.53 17.50
CA GLN A 127 -11.26 -14.10 18.89
C GLN A 127 -10.09 -13.13 19.09
N LYS A 128 -10.29 -12.10 19.90
CA LYS A 128 -9.23 -11.15 20.23
C LYS A 128 -8.14 -11.82 21.08
N ARG A 129 -6.89 -11.71 20.60
CA ARG A 129 -5.70 -12.21 21.29
C ARG A 129 -5.12 -11.17 22.23
N SER A 130 -4.98 -9.93 21.77
CA SER A 130 -4.41 -8.83 22.55
C SER A 130 -4.91 -7.48 22.06
N GLN A 131 -4.80 -6.48 22.91
CA GLN A 131 -5.09 -5.09 22.60
C GLN A 131 -4.15 -4.17 23.36
N ALA A 132 -3.68 -3.12 22.71
CA ALA A 132 -2.88 -2.05 23.31
C ALA A 132 -3.35 -0.69 22.76
N GLU A 133 -3.03 0.37 23.48
CA GLU A 133 -3.21 1.76 23.02
C GLU A 133 -1.83 2.39 22.83
N PHE A 134 -1.68 3.13 21.74
CA PHE A 134 -0.46 3.86 21.41
C PHE A 134 -0.78 5.34 21.27
N VAL A 135 0.17 6.19 21.64
CA VAL A 135 0.10 7.65 21.45
C VAL A 135 1.41 8.07 20.79
N ASN A 136 1.38 8.27 19.48
CA ASN A 136 2.54 8.72 18.66
C ASN A 136 3.80 7.87 18.85
N ASP A 137 3.64 6.54 18.82
CA ASP A 137 4.74 5.58 19.00
C ASP A 137 5.09 4.84 17.69
#